data_26dfb9cb136bc67edd428bea463debdc
#
_entry.id   26dfb9cb136bc67edd428bea463debdc
#
_cell.length_a   1.000
_cell.length_b   1.000
_cell.length_c   1.000
_cell.angle_alpha   90.00
_cell.angle_beta   90.00
_cell.angle_gamma   90.00
#
_symmetry.space_group_name_H-M   'P 1'
#
loop_
_entity.id
_entity.type
_entity.pdbx_description
1 polymer ?
#
loop_
_entity_poly.entity_id
_entity_poly.type
_entity_poly.pdbx_seq_one_letter_code
_entity_poly.pdbx_strand_id
1 'polypeptide(L)'
;MDHQPGPAIRAQKNWRDRLIGLAARHPDWVVGYVDEVWWSRLAQPAMHAWGTLRLKAKARAKDDPQPKALACYGLLRTDQDRVLLRFVEGRPVSRITTDFLAWGADRLGAEGKRVWVLVWDNAAWHVSRAVRAWIGTHNRTVKRTGGVRILVCRLPVKSPWLNPIEPRWLHGKRVIVEPERTLTAHELMDRVHQHFRCEPLQPLHQYVS
;
A
#
# COMPACT_ATOMS: atom_id res chain seq x y z
N MET A 1 -26.91 15.67 -11.37
CA MET A 1 -25.91 16.73 -11.70
C MET A 1 -24.57 16.05 -11.87
N ASP A 2 -24.14 15.88 -13.10
CA ASP A 2 -22.83 15.31 -13.42
C ASP A 2 -21.72 16.27 -12.97
N HIS A 3 -21.07 15.95 -11.86
CA HIS A 3 -19.88 16.67 -11.44
C HIS A 3 -18.74 16.31 -12.38
N GLN A 4 -18.57 17.06 -13.45
CA GLN A 4 -17.39 16.93 -14.28
C GLN A 4 -16.15 17.28 -13.44
N PRO A 5 -15.13 16.41 -13.44
CA PRO A 5 -13.90 16.66 -12.69
C PRO A 5 -13.22 17.94 -13.19
N GLY A 6 -12.76 18.76 -12.25
CA GLY A 6 -12.08 20.02 -12.55
C GLY A 6 -10.82 19.83 -13.42
N PRO A 7 -10.31 20.92 -14.06
CA PRO A 7 -9.19 20.85 -15.03
C PRO A 7 -7.94 20.15 -14.47
N ALA A 8 -7.59 20.39 -13.20
CA ALA A 8 -6.43 19.77 -12.55
C ALA A 8 -6.58 18.25 -12.42
N ILE A 9 -7.78 17.76 -12.08
CA ILE A 9 -8.07 16.33 -11.98
C ILE A 9 -7.95 15.65 -13.34
N ARG A 10 -8.46 16.30 -14.41
CA ARG A 10 -8.32 15.79 -15.79
C ARG A 10 -6.86 15.72 -16.23
N ALA A 11 -6.06 16.73 -15.93
CA ALA A 11 -4.64 16.75 -16.27
C ALA A 11 -3.87 15.60 -15.56
N GLN A 12 -4.12 15.39 -14.27
CA GLN A 12 -3.50 14.30 -13.51
C GLN A 12 -3.94 12.90 -14.01
N LYS A 13 -5.24 12.75 -14.36
CA LYS A 13 -5.75 11.52 -14.95
C LYS A 13 -5.09 11.26 -16.32
N ASN A 14 -5.03 12.25 -17.19
CA ASN A 14 -4.40 12.13 -18.50
C ASN A 14 -2.91 11.78 -18.40
N TRP A 15 -2.20 12.37 -17.43
CA TRP A 15 -0.81 12.04 -17.16
C TRP A 15 -0.64 10.58 -16.72
N ARG A 16 -1.46 10.12 -15.77
CA ARG A 16 -1.48 8.73 -15.34
C ARG A 16 -1.73 7.78 -16.50
N ASP A 17 -2.78 8.04 -17.28
CA ASP A 17 -3.19 7.18 -18.39
C ASP A 17 -2.10 7.14 -19.48
N ARG A 18 -1.41 8.26 -19.71
CA ARG A 18 -0.23 8.31 -20.59
C ARG A 18 0.91 7.46 -20.08
N LEU A 19 1.23 7.52 -18.79
CA LEU A 19 2.30 6.72 -18.21
C LEU A 19 1.96 5.22 -18.23
N ILE A 20 0.70 4.86 -17.97
CA ILE A 20 0.23 3.47 -18.09
C ILE A 20 0.37 2.99 -19.54
N GLY A 21 -0.07 3.79 -20.51
CA GLY A 21 0.08 3.47 -21.93
C GLY A 21 1.54 3.38 -22.40
N LEU A 22 2.44 4.15 -21.80
CA LEU A 22 3.89 3.99 -22.04
C LEU A 22 4.41 2.69 -21.46
N ALA A 23 4.07 2.39 -20.20
CA ALA A 23 4.50 1.16 -19.54
C ALA A 23 4.04 -0.10 -20.28
N ALA A 24 2.83 -0.09 -20.84
CA ALA A 24 2.31 -1.22 -21.62
C ALA A 24 3.13 -1.55 -22.89
N ARG A 25 3.92 -0.58 -23.40
CA ARG A 25 4.78 -0.76 -24.58
C ARG A 25 6.22 -1.13 -24.25
N HIS A 26 6.58 -1.14 -22.97
CA HIS A 26 7.92 -1.41 -22.47
C HIS A 26 7.89 -2.58 -21.49
N PRO A 27 8.35 -3.77 -21.85
CA PRO A 27 8.29 -4.96 -20.99
C PRO A 27 9.16 -4.85 -19.72
N ASP A 28 10.16 -3.98 -19.76
CA ASP A 28 11.03 -3.65 -18.63
C ASP A 28 10.46 -2.53 -17.73
N TRP A 29 9.27 -2.02 -18.03
CA TRP A 29 8.53 -1.09 -17.18
C TRP A 29 7.45 -1.85 -16.39
N VAL A 30 7.09 -1.31 -15.23
CA VAL A 30 5.96 -1.79 -14.43
C VAL A 30 5.18 -0.62 -13.86
N VAL A 31 3.86 -0.70 -13.93
CA VAL A 31 2.97 0.18 -13.16
C VAL A 31 2.72 -0.49 -11.82
N GLY A 32 3.02 0.23 -10.74
CA GLY A 32 2.82 -0.25 -9.40
C GLY A 32 2.05 0.78 -8.56
N TYR A 33 0.89 0.39 -8.07
CA TYR A 33 0.07 1.18 -7.18
C TYR A 33 0.47 0.91 -5.75
N VAL A 34 0.83 1.96 -5.02
CA VAL A 34 1.24 1.88 -3.61
C VAL A 34 0.19 2.51 -2.73
N ASP A 35 -0.07 1.86 -1.62
CA ASP A 35 -0.99 2.32 -0.59
C ASP A 35 -0.68 1.67 0.75
N GLU A 36 -1.19 2.25 1.83
CA GLU A 36 -1.11 1.71 3.18
C GLU A 36 -2.46 1.24 3.66
N VAL A 37 -2.43 0.14 4.40
CA VAL A 37 -3.62 -0.43 5.04
C VAL A 37 -3.34 -0.75 6.49
N TRP A 38 -4.35 -0.54 7.33
CA TRP A 38 -4.36 -1.01 8.71
C TRP A 38 -5.23 -2.25 8.82
N TRP A 39 -4.63 -3.32 9.34
CA TRP A 39 -5.27 -4.58 9.61
C TRP A 39 -5.63 -4.64 11.09
N SER A 40 -6.92 -4.67 11.43
CA SER A 40 -7.38 -4.78 12.80
C SER A 40 -7.26 -6.22 13.28
N ARG A 41 -6.77 -6.41 14.50
CA ARG A 41 -6.78 -7.71 15.19
C ARG A 41 -8.18 -8.07 15.71
N LEU A 42 -9.10 -7.12 15.73
CA LEU A 42 -10.48 -7.31 16.13
C LEU A 42 -11.34 -7.47 14.88
N ALA A 43 -11.99 -8.61 14.75
CA ALA A 43 -13.05 -8.76 13.77
C ALA A 43 -14.23 -7.87 14.18
N GLN A 44 -14.60 -6.95 13.32
CA GLN A 44 -15.89 -6.28 13.45
C GLN A 44 -16.92 -7.16 12.74
N PRO A 45 -18.01 -7.56 13.41
CA PRO A 45 -19.04 -8.30 12.72
C PRO A 45 -19.62 -7.42 11.61
N ALA A 46 -19.44 -7.84 10.36
CA ALA A 46 -20.03 -7.17 9.18
C ALA A 46 -21.55 -7.46 9.07
N MET A 47 -22.20 -7.79 10.17
CA MET A 47 -23.62 -8.19 10.21
C MET A 47 -24.48 -7.02 10.62
N HIS A 48 -25.42 -6.66 9.74
CA HIS A 48 -26.57 -5.84 10.11
C HIS A 48 -27.64 -6.77 10.69
N ALA A 49 -27.89 -6.69 12.00
CA ALA A 49 -29.00 -7.36 12.63
C ALA A 49 -30.13 -6.35 12.84
N TRP A 50 -31.32 -6.67 12.36
CA TRP A 50 -32.55 -5.95 12.70
C TRP A 50 -33.05 -6.47 14.06
N GLY A 51 -32.87 -5.66 15.10
CA GLY A 51 -33.31 -6.03 16.43
C GLY A 51 -33.10 -4.92 17.46
N THR A 52 -33.78 -5.02 18.58
CA THR A 52 -33.70 -4.07 19.71
C THR A 52 -32.42 -4.22 20.54
N LEU A 53 -31.67 -5.31 20.37
CA LEU A 53 -30.42 -5.56 21.08
C LEU A 53 -29.21 -5.00 20.33
N ARG A 54 -28.49 -4.11 20.98
CA ARG A 54 -27.21 -3.58 20.45
C ARG A 54 -26.18 -4.69 20.47
N LEU A 55 -25.71 -5.14 19.30
CA LEU A 55 -24.59 -6.08 19.21
C LEU A 55 -23.36 -5.45 19.87
N LYS A 56 -22.87 -6.07 20.93
CA LYS A 56 -21.60 -5.68 21.53
C LYS A 56 -20.46 -6.21 20.67
N ALA A 57 -19.66 -5.32 20.07
CA ALA A 57 -18.41 -5.70 19.47
C ALA A 57 -17.54 -6.38 20.54
N LYS A 58 -16.85 -7.47 20.19
CA LYS A 58 -15.87 -8.09 21.10
C LYS A 58 -14.80 -7.04 21.45
N ALA A 59 -14.59 -6.81 22.73
CA ALA A 59 -13.55 -5.94 23.21
C ALA A 59 -12.26 -6.73 23.35
N ARG A 60 -11.15 -6.07 23.05
CA ARG A 60 -9.80 -6.56 23.40
C ARG A 60 -9.69 -6.66 24.92
N ALA A 61 -8.96 -7.64 25.42
CA ALA A 61 -8.59 -7.71 26.84
C ALA A 61 -7.85 -6.41 27.22
N LYS A 62 -8.13 -5.86 28.41
CA LYS A 62 -7.55 -4.57 28.85
C LYS A 62 -6.04 -4.64 28.99
N ASP A 63 -5.49 -5.78 29.27
CA ASP A 63 -4.08 -6.12 29.52
C ASP A 63 -3.34 -6.70 28.30
N ASP A 64 -3.99 -6.77 27.12
CA ASP A 64 -3.33 -7.24 25.91
C ASP A 64 -2.24 -6.25 25.46
N PRO A 65 -0.95 -6.62 25.53
CA PRO A 65 0.17 -5.73 25.22
C PRO A 65 0.36 -5.47 23.72
N GLN A 66 -0.26 -6.28 22.87
CA GLN A 66 -0.06 -6.18 21.42
C GLN A 66 -0.85 -5.03 20.79
N PRO A 67 -0.40 -4.47 19.66
CA PRO A 67 -1.08 -3.36 18.99
C PRO A 67 -2.49 -3.76 18.53
N LYS A 68 -3.44 -2.83 18.55
CA LYS A 68 -4.82 -3.07 18.11
C LYS A 68 -4.92 -3.37 16.62
N ALA A 69 -4.03 -2.80 15.85
CA ALA A 69 -3.96 -2.96 14.40
C ALA A 69 -2.50 -2.89 13.93
N LEU A 70 -2.23 -3.51 12.80
CA LEU A 70 -0.92 -3.54 12.16
C LEU A 70 -0.96 -2.73 10.87
N ALA A 71 0.00 -1.83 10.71
CA ALA A 71 0.19 -1.10 9.46
C ALA A 71 0.92 -1.98 8.44
N CYS A 72 0.54 -1.85 7.18
CA CYS A 72 1.14 -2.58 6.09
C CYS A 72 1.19 -1.70 4.83
N TYR A 73 2.34 -1.64 4.17
CA TYR A 73 2.45 -1.13 2.80
C TYR A 73 2.13 -2.23 1.80
N GLY A 74 1.45 -1.87 0.72
CA GLY A 74 1.23 -2.73 -0.42
C GLY A 74 1.64 -2.08 -1.73
N LEU A 75 2.18 -2.90 -2.61
CA LEU A 75 2.48 -2.58 -4.00
C LEU A 75 1.67 -3.53 -4.90
N LEU A 76 0.60 -3.03 -5.51
CA LEU A 76 -0.12 -3.77 -6.54
C LEU A 76 0.58 -3.59 -7.88
N ARG A 77 1.13 -4.66 -8.41
CA ARG A 77 1.77 -4.72 -9.73
C ARG A 77 0.74 -5.07 -10.79
N THR A 78 0.66 -4.27 -11.84
CA THR A 78 -0.31 -4.50 -12.92
C THR A 78 0.11 -5.58 -13.91
N ASP A 79 1.41 -5.82 -14.06
CA ASP A 79 1.96 -6.82 -15.00
C ASP A 79 1.72 -8.27 -14.56
N GLN A 80 1.52 -8.52 -13.26
CA GLN A 80 1.25 -9.84 -12.70
C GLN A 80 -0.06 -9.91 -11.93
N ASP A 81 -0.81 -8.82 -11.83
CA ASP A 81 -1.99 -8.65 -10.97
C ASP A 81 -1.74 -9.13 -9.51
N ARG A 82 -0.53 -8.85 -9.00
CA ARG A 82 -0.04 -9.33 -7.71
C ARG A 82 0.22 -8.18 -6.76
N VAL A 83 -0.17 -8.36 -5.49
CA VAL A 83 0.17 -7.46 -4.40
C VAL A 83 1.43 -7.96 -3.70
N LEU A 84 2.42 -7.10 -3.53
CA LEU A 84 3.58 -7.31 -2.65
C LEU A 84 3.37 -6.52 -1.36
N LEU A 85 3.73 -7.09 -0.21
CA LEU A 85 3.42 -6.54 1.10
C LEU A 85 4.66 -6.38 1.98
N ARG A 86 4.65 -5.33 2.81
CA ARG A 86 5.57 -5.16 3.93
C ARG A 86 4.82 -4.60 5.14
N PHE A 87 4.80 -5.35 6.22
CA PHE A 87 4.33 -4.84 7.50
C PHE A 87 5.28 -3.77 8.04
N VAL A 88 4.75 -2.92 8.91
CA VAL A 88 5.47 -1.82 9.54
C VAL A 88 5.37 -1.96 11.04
N GLU A 89 6.48 -1.86 11.73
CA GLU A 89 6.48 -1.70 13.18
C GLU A 89 6.19 -0.24 13.52
N GLY A 90 5.05 -0.01 14.18
CA GLY A 90 4.54 1.33 14.45
C GLY A 90 3.61 1.86 13.37
N ARG A 91 3.94 3.01 12.77
CA ARG A 91 3.08 3.70 11.79
C ARG A 91 3.85 4.13 10.53
N PRO A 92 3.17 4.29 9.39
CA PRO A 92 3.75 4.89 8.20
C PRO A 92 4.30 6.29 8.47
N VAL A 93 5.57 6.50 8.11
CA VAL A 93 6.27 7.80 8.15
C VAL A 93 7.21 7.89 6.96
N SER A 94 7.72 9.08 6.65
CA SER A 94 8.57 9.30 5.47
C SER A 94 9.77 8.36 5.37
N ARG A 95 10.42 8.02 6.50
CA ARG A 95 11.55 7.08 6.51
C ARG A 95 11.11 5.67 6.10
N ILE A 96 10.04 5.17 6.71
CA ILE A 96 9.48 3.86 6.37
C ILE A 96 9.04 3.82 4.90
N THR A 97 8.45 4.93 4.39
CA THR A 97 8.11 5.05 2.98
C THR A 97 9.35 4.88 2.08
N THR A 98 10.47 5.55 2.40
CA THR A 98 11.69 5.39 1.61
C THR A 98 12.27 3.98 1.67
N ASP A 99 12.22 3.32 2.83
CA ASP A 99 12.69 1.94 2.99
C ASP A 99 11.79 0.96 2.20
N PHE A 100 10.48 1.19 2.17
CA PHE A 100 9.56 0.43 1.32
C PHE A 100 9.85 0.64 -0.18
N LEU A 101 10.10 1.88 -0.60
CA LEU A 101 10.43 2.19 -1.99
C LEU A 101 11.76 1.55 -2.41
N ALA A 102 12.78 1.58 -1.54
CA ALA A 102 14.07 0.91 -1.78
C ALA A 102 13.86 -0.59 -2.00
N TRP A 103 13.18 -1.25 -1.05
CA TRP A 103 12.85 -2.67 -1.15
C TRP A 103 12.06 -3.00 -2.41
N GLY A 104 11.04 -2.19 -2.75
CA GLY A 104 10.24 -2.39 -3.95
C GLY A 104 11.07 -2.26 -5.23
N ALA A 105 11.95 -1.27 -5.31
CA ALA A 105 12.85 -1.08 -6.45
C ALA A 105 13.83 -2.26 -6.61
N ASP A 106 14.42 -2.74 -5.50
CA ASP A 106 15.32 -3.90 -5.51
C ASP A 106 14.58 -5.17 -5.98
N ARG A 107 13.36 -5.39 -5.47
CA ARG A 107 12.54 -6.53 -5.86
C ARG A 107 12.18 -6.50 -7.35
N LEU A 108 11.77 -5.35 -7.86
CA LEU A 108 11.46 -5.16 -9.27
C LEU A 108 12.72 -5.29 -10.15
N GLY A 109 13.85 -4.80 -9.68
CA GLY A 109 15.13 -4.91 -10.36
C GLY A 109 15.61 -6.34 -10.51
N ALA A 110 15.44 -7.16 -9.46
CA ALA A 110 15.76 -8.60 -9.48
C ALA A 110 14.91 -9.36 -10.53
N GLU A 111 13.74 -8.83 -10.90
CA GLU A 111 12.88 -9.38 -11.95
C GLU A 111 13.11 -8.72 -13.33
N GLY A 112 14.21 -7.98 -13.50
CA GLY A 112 14.61 -7.37 -14.79
C GLY A 112 13.87 -6.08 -15.11
N LYS A 113 13.08 -5.50 -14.20
CA LYS A 113 12.44 -4.20 -14.44
C LYS A 113 13.45 -3.08 -14.35
N ARG A 114 13.26 -2.05 -15.19
CA ARG A 114 14.12 -0.87 -15.26
C ARG A 114 13.39 0.42 -14.87
N VAL A 115 12.07 0.43 -14.99
CA VAL A 115 11.25 1.59 -14.62
C VAL A 115 10.04 1.14 -13.84
N TRP A 116 9.85 1.79 -12.69
CA TRP A 116 8.65 1.68 -11.88
C TRP A 116 7.83 2.98 -11.99
N VAL A 117 6.67 2.91 -12.66
CA VAL A 117 5.66 3.96 -12.61
C VAL A 117 4.93 3.81 -11.27
N LEU A 118 5.37 4.58 -10.29
CA LEU A 118 4.81 4.59 -8.93
C LEU A 118 3.56 5.45 -8.91
N VAL A 119 2.41 4.81 -8.77
CA VAL A 119 1.11 5.49 -8.62
C VAL A 119 0.69 5.43 -7.16
N TRP A 120 0.47 6.58 -6.53
CA TRP A 120 0.05 6.68 -5.14
C TRP A 120 -0.76 7.95 -4.85
N ASP A 121 -1.31 8.05 -3.65
CA ASP A 121 -2.07 9.20 -3.20
C ASP A 121 -1.17 10.38 -2.73
N ASN A 122 -1.78 11.36 -2.09
CA ASN A 122 -1.11 12.53 -1.56
C ASN A 122 -1.00 12.51 -0.02
N ALA A 123 -0.84 11.33 0.59
CA ALA A 123 -0.57 11.25 2.02
C ALA A 123 0.66 12.11 2.41
N ALA A 124 0.64 12.71 3.59
CA ALA A 124 1.67 13.67 4.01
C ALA A 124 3.09 13.09 3.93
N TRP A 125 3.25 11.81 4.27
CA TRP A 125 4.54 11.11 4.18
C TRP A 125 4.95 10.83 2.73
N HIS A 126 4.02 10.62 1.77
CA HIS A 126 4.33 10.46 0.34
C HIS A 126 4.82 11.76 -0.30
N VAL A 127 4.23 12.89 0.09
CA VAL A 127 4.58 14.20 -0.48
C VAL A 127 5.65 14.95 0.31
N SER A 128 6.20 14.34 1.35
CA SER A 128 7.20 14.97 2.20
C SER A 128 8.47 15.37 1.41
N ARG A 129 9.17 16.40 1.91
CA ARG A 129 10.45 16.83 1.33
C ARG A 129 11.48 15.69 1.35
N ALA A 130 11.49 14.90 2.42
CA ALA A 130 12.42 13.78 2.60
C ALA A 130 12.22 12.71 1.52
N VAL A 131 10.98 12.27 1.29
CA VAL A 131 10.68 11.25 0.26
C VAL A 131 10.98 11.75 -1.14
N ARG A 132 10.64 13.01 -1.46
CA ARG A 132 10.97 13.60 -2.76
C ARG A 132 12.48 13.68 -3.00
N ALA A 133 13.24 14.12 -1.98
CA ALA A 133 14.69 14.19 -2.05
C ALA A 133 15.32 12.80 -2.24
N TRP A 134 14.82 11.81 -1.50
CA TRP A 134 15.27 10.43 -1.61
C TRP A 134 15.04 9.87 -3.03
N ILE A 135 13.83 10.00 -3.59
CA ILE A 135 13.53 9.56 -4.96
C ILE A 135 14.45 10.25 -5.97
N GLY A 136 14.67 11.57 -5.81
CA GLY A 136 15.59 12.32 -6.67
C GLY A 136 17.02 11.78 -6.61
N THR A 137 17.52 11.46 -5.41
CA THR A 137 18.86 10.90 -5.21
C THR A 137 18.93 9.47 -5.77
N HIS A 138 17.97 8.62 -5.45
CA HIS A 138 17.83 7.27 -5.98
C HIS A 138 17.91 7.27 -7.52
N ASN A 139 17.10 8.09 -8.17
CA ASN A 139 17.07 8.16 -9.64
C ASN A 139 18.38 8.66 -10.24
N ARG A 140 19.11 9.57 -9.57
CA ARG A 140 20.46 10.00 -9.99
C ARG A 140 21.47 8.87 -9.88
N THR A 141 21.41 8.10 -8.80
CA THR A 141 22.25 6.91 -8.59
C THR A 141 21.97 5.86 -9.66
N VAL A 142 20.70 5.49 -9.85
CA VAL A 142 20.27 4.51 -10.86
C VAL A 142 20.74 4.88 -12.28
N LYS A 143 20.76 6.17 -12.62
CA LYS A 143 21.26 6.64 -13.92
C LYS A 143 22.75 6.28 -14.14
N ARG A 144 23.54 6.16 -13.07
CA ARG A 144 24.99 5.88 -13.13
C ARG A 144 25.30 4.40 -12.95
N THR A 145 24.57 3.72 -12.07
CA THR A 145 24.90 2.35 -11.63
C THR A 145 23.96 1.29 -12.19
N GLY A 146 22.88 1.69 -12.85
CA GLY A 146 21.78 0.80 -13.22
C GLY A 146 20.79 0.60 -12.06
N GLY A 147 19.72 -0.15 -12.30
CA GLY A 147 18.65 -0.40 -11.35
C GLY A 147 17.29 0.11 -11.86
N VAL A 148 16.33 0.26 -10.94
CA VAL A 148 14.95 0.64 -11.26
C VAL A 148 14.73 2.13 -11.02
N ARG A 149 14.45 2.87 -12.08
CA ARG A 149 14.08 4.27 -12.00
C ARG A 149 12.62 4.41 -11.53
N ILE A 150 12.35 5.30 -10.57
CA ILE A 150 11.01 5.57 -10.05
C ILE A 150 10.44 6.82 -10.73
N LEU A 151 9.33 6.65 -11.46
CA LEU A 151 8.54 7.73 -12.06
C LEU A 151 7.26 7.93 -11.25
N VAL A 152 7.19 9.03 -10.50
CA VAL A 152 6.06 9.30 -9.62
C VAL A 152 4.84 9.80 -10.41
N CYS A 153 3.71 9.14 -10.20
CA CYS A 153 2.40 9.56 -10.66
C CYS A 153 1.45 9.70 -9.47
N ARG A 154 1.06 10.93 -9.15
CA ARG A 154 0.14 11.17 -8.04
C ARG A 154 -1.30 11.08 -8.48
N LEU A 155 -2.11 10.41 -7.66
CA LEU A 155 -3.56 10.42 -7.83
C LEU A 155 -4.13 11.79 -7.45
N PRO A 156 -5.25 12.22 -8.04
CA PRO A 156 -5.96 13.41 -7.61
C PRO A 156 -6.36 13.30 -6.13
N VAL A 157 -6.40 14.45 -5.46
CA VAL A 157 -6.83 14.52 -4.06
C VAL A 157 -8.28 14.00 -3.92
N LYS A 158 -8.55 13.22 -2.87
CA LYS A 158 -9.85 12.61 -2.58
C LYS A 158 -10.38 11.69 -3.70
N SER A 159 -9.51 10.97 -4.37
CA SER A 159 -9.88 10.06 -5.46
C SER A 159 -9.40 8.61 -5.21
N PRO A 160 -9.74 7.97 -4.08
CA PRO A 160 -9.28 6.62 -3.76
C PRO A 160 -9.76 5.58 -4.79
N TRP A 161 -10.93 5.79 -5.41
CA TRP A 161 -11.46 4.91 -6.47
C TRP A 161 -10.54 4.81 -7.71
N LEU A 162 -9.56 5.69 -7.85
CA LEU A 162 -8.55 5.62 -8.90
C LEU A 162 -7.34 4.76 -8.50
N ASN A 163 -7.33 4.22 -7.28
CA ASN A 163 -6.29 3.32 -6.80
C ASN A 163 -6.84 1.87 -6.77
N PRO A 164 -6.48 1.01 -7.72
CA PRO A 164 -7.02 -0.34 -7.82
C PRO A 164 -6.57 -1.29 -6.69
N ILE A 165 -5.65 -0.87 -5.82
CA ILE A 165 -5.28 -1.64 -4.63
C ILE A 165 -6.35 -1.57 -3.53
N GLU A 166 -7.12 -0.49 -3.46
CA GLU A 166 -8.17 -0.29 -2.44
C GLU A 166 -9.23 -1.41 -2.40
N PRO A 167 -9.80 -1.85 -3.54
CA PRO A 167 -10.69 -3.01 -3.55
C PRO A 167 -10.03 -4.29 -3.02
N ARG A 168 -8.71 -4.47 -3.21
CA ARG A 168 -7.97 -5.62 -2.67
C ARG A 168 -7.93 -5.59 -1.14
N TRP A 169 -7.74 -4.40 -0.56
CA TRP A 169 -7.82 -4.21 0.88
C TRP A 169 -9.20 -4.54 1.44
N LEU A 170 -10.24 -4.01 0.80
CA LEU A 170 -11.63 -4.25 1.21
C LEU A 170 -11.97 -5.75 1.18
N HIS A 171 -11.57 -6.45 0.13
CA HIS A 171 -11.76 -7.90 0.02
C HIS A 171 -10.97 -8.63 1.11
N GLY A 172 -9.70 -8.34 1.28
CA GLY A 172 -8.86 -8.94 2.32
C GLY A 172 -9.43 -8.74 3.73
N LYS A 173 -9.89 -7.53 4.06
CA LYS A 173 -10.52 -7.24 5.35
C LYS A 173 -11.78 -8.06 5.63
N ARG A 174 -12.50 -8.48 4.60
CA ARG A 174 -13.69 -9.34 4.74
C ARG A 174 -13.34 -10.81 4.94
N VAL A 175 -12.23 -11.27 4.36
CA VAL A 175 -11.82 -12.68 4.36
C VAL A 175 -10.92 -13.02 5.55
N ILE A 176 -10.05 -12.08 5.97
CA ILE A 176 -9.02 -12.32 6.99
C ILE A 176 -9.57 -12.20 8.43
N VAL A 177 -10.84 -11.90 8.58
CA VAL A 177 -11.47 -11.73 9.90
C VAL A 177 -11.54 -13.02 10.71
N GLU A 178 -11.51 -12.88 12.04
CA GLU A 178 -11.82 -13.95 12.99
C GLU A 178 -12.98 -13.47 13.88
N PRO A 179 -14.21 -13.98 13.67
CA PRO A 179 -15.38 -13.47 14.39
C PRO A 179 -15.43 -13.91 15.85
N GLU A 180 -14.75 -15.00 16.22
CA GLU A 180 -14.88 -15.61 17.54
C GLU A 180 -13.89 -15.06 18.57
N ARG A 181 -12.72 -14.64 18.14
CA ARG A 181 -11.65 -14.19 19.04
C ARG A 181 -10.82 -13.06 18.42
N THR A 182 -10.04 -12.39 19.26
CA THR A 182 -8.98 -11.48 18.81
C THR A 182 -7.80 -12.29 18.30
N LEU A 183 -7.29 -11.98 17.11
CA LEU A 183 -6.07 -12.57 16.58
C LEU A 183 -4.84 -11.99 17.33
N THR A 184 -3.78 -12.78 17.45
CA THR A 184 -2.45 -12.23 17.78
C THR A 184 -1.92 -11.42 16.58
N ALA A 185 -0.91 -10.58 16.81
CA ALA A 185 -0.27 -9.83 15.72
C ALA A 185 0.35 -10.78 14.68
N HIS A 186 0.98 -11.86 15.13
CA HIS A 186 1.59 -12.86 14.25
C HIS A 186 0.55 -13.59 13.40
N GLU A 187 -0.51 -14.13 14.04
CA GLU A 187 -1.61 -14.79 13.29
C GLU A 187 -2.24 -13.88 12.25
N LEU A 188 -2.38 -12.59 12.56
CA LEU A 188 -2.93 -11.63 11.60
C LEU A 188 -1.97 -11.42 10.42
N MET A 189 -0.66 -11.26 10.68
CA MET A 189 0.36 -11.14 9.62
C MET A 189 0.37 -12.38 8.73
N ASP A 190 0.34 -13.57 9.30
CA ASP A 190 0.34 -14.84 8.55
C ASP A 190 -0.87 -14.96 7.65
N ARG A 191 -2.08 -14.66 8.17
CA ARG A 191 -3.32 -14.68 7.37
C ARG A 191 -3.28 -13.68 6.23
N VAL A 192 -2.71 -12.48 6.46
CA VAL A 192 -2.56 -11.47 5.40
C VAL A 192 -1.57 -11.96 4.34
N HIS A 193 -0.40 -12.47 4.72
CA HIS A 193 0.57 -13.02 3.77
C HIS A 193 -0.02 -14.18 2.96
N GLN A 194 -0.73 -15.09 3.62
CA GLN A 194 -1.40 -16.21 2.97
C GLN A 194 -2.47 -15.75 1.97
N HIS A 195 -3.33 -14.79 2.36
CA HIS A 195 -4.38 -14.25 1.51
C HIS A 195 -3.81 -13.62 0.22
N PHE A 196 -2.76 -12.82 0.34
CA PHE A 196 -2.11 -12.16 -0.80
C PHE A 196 -1.02 -13.02 -1.45
N ARG A 197 -0.78 -14.24 -0.96
CA ARG A 197 0.26 -15.16 -1.43
C ARG A 197 1.65 -14.49 -1.45
N CYS A 198 1.94 -13.74 -0.41
CA CYS A 198 3.20 -13.02 -0.25
C CYS A 198 4.15 -13.79 0.66
N GLU A 199 5.45 -13.65 0.38
CA GLU A 199 6.50 -14.13 1.26
C GLU A 199 6.44 -13.38 2.61
N PRO A 200 6.45 -14.09 3.75
CA PRO A 200 6.55 -13.45 5.05
C PRO A 200 7.94 -12.83 5.22
N LEU A 201 7.98 -11.51 5.32
CA LEU A 201 9.20 -10.73 5.53
C LEU A 201 9.13 -10.01 6.87
N GLN A 202 10.30 -9.77 7.47
CA GLN A 202 10.38 -8.97 8.70
C GLN A 202 9.75 -7.58 8.47
N PRO A 203 8.99 -7.06 9.43
CA PRO A 203 8.43 -5.72 9.31
C PRO A 203 9.50 -4.66 9.07
N LEU A 204 9.11 -3.57 8.42
CA LEU A 204 9.96 -2.39 8.33
C LEU A 204 9.98 -1.71 9.70
N HIS A 205 11.18 -1.45 10.22
CA HIS A 205 11.37 -0.85 11.54
C HIS A 205 11.65 0.64 11.43
N GLN A 206 11.04 1.39 12.32
CA GLN A 206 11.45 2.76 12.57
C GLN A 206 12.65 2.72 13.51
N TYR A 207 13.88 2.73 12.95
CA TYR A 207 15.06 2.91 13.81
C TYR A 207 14.96 4.28 14.48
N VAL A 208 14.84 4.28 15.80
CA VAL A 208 15.01 5.49 16.61
C VAL A 208 16.51 5.75 16.62
N SER A 209 16.94 6.75 15.86
CA SER A 209 18.30 7.31 15.94
C SER A 209 18.40 8.27 17.11
#